data_754ed9257c3845b75da2a9c180f22471
#
_entry.id   754ed9257c3845b75da2a9c180f22471
#
_cell.length_a   1.000
_cell.length_b   1.000
_cell.length_c   1.000
_cell.angle_alpha   90.00
_cell.angle_beta   90.00
_cell.angle_gamma   90.00
#
_symmetry.space_group_name_H-M   'P 1'
#
loop_
_entity.id
_entity.type
_entity.pdbx_description
1 polymer ?
#
loop_
_entity_poly.entity_id
_entity_poly.type
_entity_poly.pdbx_seq_one_letter_code
_entity_poly.pdbx_strand_id
1 'polypeptide(L)'
;MKMATTWSGALALAALISLPLQAAEPVKVGSKIDTEGALLGNMIQQVLESHGVKTINKIQLGTTPVVRGAIVAGELDIYPEYT
;
A
#
# COMPACT_ATOMS: atom_id res chain seq x y z
N MET A 1 -11.54 -12.17 -45.86
CA MET A 1 -11.04 -13.41 -45.28
C MET A 1 -9.84 -13.20 -44.42
N LYS A 2 -8.82 -12.54 -44.97
CA LYS A 2 -7.60 -12.28 -44.18
C LYS A 2 -7.83 -11.31 -43.04
N MET A 3 -8.83 -10.46 -43.13
CA MET A 3 -9.14 -9.51 -42.08
C MET A 3 -9.65 -10.17 -40.80
N ALA A 4 -10.33 -11.30 -40.90
CA ALA A 4 -10.85 -11.98 -39.73
C ALA A 4 -9.74 -12.47 -38.80
N THR A 5 -8.62 -12.93 -39.36
CA THR A 5 -7.48 -13.38 -38.59
C THR A 5 -6.83 -12.24 -37.80
N THR A 6 -6.73 -11.06 -38.42
CA THR A 6 -6.17 -9.87 -37.77
C THR A 6 -7.02 -9.43 -36.58
N TRP A 7 -8.34 -9.48 -36.73
CA TRP A 7 -9.28 -9.14 -35.67
C TRP A 7 -9.18 -10.07 -34.50
N SER A 8 -8.98 -11.37 -34.72
CA SER A 8 -8.82 -12.34 -33.64
C SER A 8 -7.60 -12.05 -32.80
N GLY A 9 -6.48 -11.66 -33.42
CA GLY A 9 -5.27 -11.30 -32.70
C GLY A 9 -5.45 -10.05 -31.86
N ALA A 10 -6.16 -9.04 -32.39
CA ALA A 10 -6.43 -7.81 -31.66
C ALA A 10 -7.32 -8.06 -30.44
N LEU A 11 -8.32 -8.92 -30.58
CA LEU A 11 -9.20 -9.27 -29.46
C LEU A 11 -8.45 -10.00 -28.35
N ALA A 12 -7.56 -10.91 -28.70
CA ALA A 12 -6.75 -11.62 -27.71
C ALA A 12 -5.86 -10.66 -26.92
N LEU A 13 -5.25 -9.68 -27.61
CA LEU A 13 -4.41 -8.68 -26.96
C LEU A 13 -5.24 -7.79 -26.04
N ALA A 14 -6.43 -7.38 -26.46
CA ALA A 14 -7.33 -6.59 -25.64
C ALA A 14 -7.76 -7.35 -24.38
N ALA A 15 -7.97 -8.66 -24.46
CA ALA A 15 -8.32 -9.48 -23.32
C ALA A 15 -7.21 -9.52 -22.28
N LEU A 16 -5.94 -9.58 -22.72
CA LEU A 16 -4.81 -9.53 -21.79
C LEU A 16 -4.72 -8.18 -21.09
N ILE A 17 -4.98 -7.09 -21.80
CA ILE A 17 -4.96 -5.74 -21.24
C ILE A 17 -6.10 -5.54 -20.25
N SER A 18 -7.25 -6.17 -20.48
CA SER A 18 -8.43 -6.00 -19.65
C SER A 18 -8.48 -6.92 -18.44
N LEU A 19 -7.45 -7.75 -18.21
CA LEU A 19 -7.38 -8.54 -17.00
C LEU A 19 -7.39 -7.60 -15.80
N PRO A 20 -8.22 -7.89 -14.77
CA PRO A 20 -8.27 -7.02 -13.61
C PRO A 20 -6.91 -7.03 -12.90
N LEU A 21 -6.41 -5.84 -12.63
CA LEU A 21 -5.27 -5.70 -11.75
C LEU A 21 -5.72 -6.08 -10.36
N GLN A 22 -4.96 -6.93 -9.69
CA GLN A 22 -5.25 -7.21 -8.30
C GLN A 22 -5.09 -5.90 -7.52
N ALA A 23 -6.09 -5.57 -6.73
CA ALA A 23 -5.99 -4.45 -5.83
C ALA A 23 -4.82 -4.72 -4.88
N ALA A 24 -3.94 -3.76 -4.74
CA ALA A 24 -2.86 -3.84 -3.78
C ALA A 24 -3.46 -3.96 -2.37
N GLU A 25 -2.83 -4.74 -1.50
CA GLU A 25 -3.23 -4.79 -0.12
C GLU A 25 -3.03 -3.42 0.53
N PRO A 26 -3.89 -3.05 1.50
CA PRO A 26 -3.72 -1.79 2.21
C PRO A 26 -2.36 -1.72 2.90
N VAL A 27 -1.79 -0.53 2.92
CA VAL A 27 -0.52 -0.26 3.60
C VAL A 27 -0.78 -0.06 5.09
N LYS A 28 -0.10 -0.84 5.92
CA LYS A 28 -0.22 -0.74 7.37
C LYS A 28 0.75 0.34 7.86
N VAL A 29 0.20 1.48 8.25
CA VAL A 29 0.97 2.64 8.68
C VAL A 29 0.97 2.68 10.19
N GLY A 30 2.16 2.59 10.78
CA GLY A 30 2.31 2.64 12.21
C GLY A 30 3.04 3.88 12.70
N SER A 31 3.16 3.99 14.01
CA SER A 31 4.00 4.97 14.65
C SER A 31 4.36 4.53 16.04
N LYS A 32 5.40 5.18 16.58
CA LYS A 32 5.69 5.05 17.99
C LYS A 32 4.61 5.76 18.81
N ILE A 33 4.58 5.50 20.10
CA ILE A 33 3.49 5.90 20.99
C ILE A 33 3.45 7.40 21.27
N ASP A 34 4.54 8.13 21.02
CA ASP A 34 4.66 9.54 21.34
C ASP A 34 3.86 10.43 20.38
N THR A 35 3.61 11.67 20.80
CA THR A 35 2.83 12.63 20.01
C THR A 35 3.47 12.94 18.66
N GLU A 36 4.80 13.09 18.63
CA GLU A 36 5.50 13.34 17.36
C GLU A 36 5.34 12.17 16.40
N GLY A 37 5.46 10.95 16.90
CA GLY A 37 5.24 9.75 16.09
C GLY A 37 3.83 9.70 15.53
N ALA A 38 2.83 10.02 16.35
CA ALA A 38 1.45 10.05 15.91
C ALA A 38 1.23 11.08 14.80
N LEU A 39 1.82 12.28 14.94
CA LEU A 39 1.72 13.31 13.93
C LEU A 39 2.35 12.86 12.61
N LEU A 40 3.56 12.34 12.67
CA LEU A 40 4.27 11.88 11.47
C LEU A 40 3.55 10.71 10.81
N GLY A 41 3.06 9.77 11.59
CA GLY A 41 2.30 8.64 11.08
C GLY A 41 1.01 9.06 10.38
N ASN A 42 0.29 10.02 10.96
CA ASN A 42 -0.91 10.57 10.33
C ASN A 42 -0.58 11.28 9.02
N MET A 43 0.54 12.00 8.95
CA MET A 43 0.97 12.64 7.72
C MET A 43 1.26 11.62 6.63
N ILE A 44 1.98 10.54 6.95
CA ILE A 44 2.25 9.46 6.01
C ILE A 44 0.94 8.86 5.50
N GLN A 45 0.01 8.58 6.40
CA GLN A 45 -1.28 8.01 6.04
C GLN A 45 -2.05 8.91 5.08
N GLN A 46 -2.10 10.21 5.38
CA GLN A 46 -2.79 11.17 4.53
C GLN A 46 -2.18 11.27 3.14
N VAL A 47 -0.86 11.29 3.06
CA VAL A 47 -0.17 11.35 1.76
C VAL A 47 -0.50 10.09 0.92
N LEU A 48 -0.43 8.92 1.52
CA LEU A 48 -0.76 7.68 0.82
C LEU A 48 -2.21 7.70 0.33
N GLU A 49 -3.14 8.07 1.21
CA GLU A 49 -4.56 8.09 0.85
C GLU A 49 -4.86 9.13 -0.23
N SER A 50 -4.16 10.27 -0.21
CA SER A 50 -4.33 11.28 -1.25
C SER A 50 -3.90 10.81 -2.64
N HIS A 51 -3.09 9.75 -2.70
CA HIS A 51 -2.65 9.14 -3.95
C HIS A 51 -3.43 7.86 -4.26
N GLY A 52 -4.54 7.63 -3.59
CA GLY A 52 -5.39 6.48 -3.85
C GLY A 52 -4.94 5.18 -3.20
N VAL A 53 -3.97 5.23 -2.30
CA VAL A 53 -3.49 4.06 -1.58
C VAL A 53 -4.34 3.86 -0.33
N LYS A 54 -4.91 2.67 -0.17
CA LYS A 54 -5.64 2.34 1.05
C LYS A 54 -4.67 2.06 2.18
N THR A 55 -5.01 2.50 3.38
CA THR A 55 -4.17 2.32 4.56
C THR A 55 -4.92 1.64 5.69
N ILE A 56 -4.16 1.01 6.57
CA ILE A 56 -4.65 0.52 7.85
C ILE A 56 -3.92 1.30 8.93
N ASN A 57 -4.66 1.86 9.86
CA ASN A 57 -4.11 2.71 10.92
C ASN A 57 -3.60 1.86 12.08
N LYS A 58 -2.28 1.91 12.29
CA LYS A 58 -1.59 1.30 13.43
C LYS A 58 -0.80 2.35 14.19
N ILE A 59 -1.27 3.60 14.19
CA ILE A 59 -0.57 4.73 14.79
C ILE A 59 -0.60 4.59 16.31
N GLN A 60 0.49 4.98 16.96
CA GLN A 60 0.72 4.85 18.40
C GLN A 60 0.67 3.39 18.88
N LEU A 61 1.27 2.50 18.09
CA LEU A 61 1.27 1.08 18.38
C LEU A 61 2.06 0.75 19.66
N GLY A 62 3.18 1.41 19.89
CA GLY A 62 3.99 1.15 21.06
C GLY A 62 5.34 1.83 20.99
N THR A 63 6.25 1.37 21.84
CA THR A 63 7.63 1.88 21.92
C THR A 63 8.46 1.36 20.73
N THR A 64 9.69 1.85 20.61
CA THR A 64 10.58 1.45 19.51
C THR A 64 10.72 -0.07 19.37
N PRO A 65 10.97 -0.85 20.41
CA PRO A 65 11.05 -2.30 20.24
C PRO A 65 9.77 -2.93 19.69
N VAL A 66 8.63 -2.41 20.10
CA VAL A 66 7.33 -2.93 19.64
C VAL A 66 7.12 -2.65 18.15
N VAL A 67 7.34 -1.41 17.70
CA VAL A 67 7.12 -1.08 16.28
C VAL A 67 8.16 -1.73 15.39
N ARG A 68 9.41 -1.85 15.84
CA ARG A 68 10.42 -2.57 15.07
C ARG A 68 10.10 -4.05 14.94
N GLY A 69 9.62 -4.67 16.00
CA GLY A 69 9.15 -6.05 15.94
C GLY A 69 7.99 -6.22 14.98
N ALA A 70 7.07 -5.26 14.96
CA ALA A 70 5.93 -5.30 14.05
C ALA A 70 6.34 -5.19 12.58
N ILE A 71 7.33 -4.34 12.27
CA ILE A 71 7.88 -4.25 10.91
C ILE A 71 8.48 -5.59 10.48
N VAL A 72 9.31 -6.17 11.34
CA VAL A 72 9.98 -7.43 11.02
C VAL A 72 8.97 -8.56 10.83
N ALA A 73 7.92 -8.57 11.62
CA ALA A 73 6.86 -9.58 11.55
C ALA A 73 5.86 -9.35 10.41
N GLY A 74 5.95 -8.25 9.69
CA GLY A 74 5.00 -7.92 8.63
C GLY A 74 3.67 -7.37 9.12
N GLU A 75 3.59 -6.99 10.40
CA GLU A 75 2.39 -6.40 10.97
C GLU A 75 2.29 -4.90 10.71
N LEU A 76 3.40 -4.28 10.34
CA LEU A 76 3.48 -2.91 9.83
C LEU A 76 4.23 -2.93 8.51
N ASP A 77 3.89 -2.00 7.63
CA ASP A 77 4.61 -1.81 6.38
C ASP A 77 5.51 -0.59 6.44
N ILE A 78 5.14 0.42 7.21
CA ILE A 78 5.88 1.68 7.30
C ILE A 78 5.60 2.35 8.65
N TYR A 79 6.63 2.94 9.21
CA TYR A 79 6.47 3.87 10.34
C TYR A 79 7.62 4.88 10.31
N PRO A 80 7.41 6.10 10.86
CA PRO A 80 8.49 7.08 10.95
C PRO A 80 9.46 6.73 12.08
N GLU A 81 10.75 6.73 11.77
CA GLU A 81 11.80 6.53 12.75
C GLU A 81 12.61 7.81 12.88
N TYR A 82 13.03 8.10 14.10
CA TYR A 82 13.82 9.30 14.39
C TYR A 82 14.63 9.07 15.67
N THR A 83 15.67 9.82 15.83
CA THR A 83 16.55 9.74 17.00
C THR A 83 16.14 10.70 18.10
#